data_51ae83afb76479900cc33c95e0837b79
#
_entry.id   51ae83afb76479900cc33c95e0837b79
#
_cell.length_a   1.000
_cell.length_b   1.000
_cell.length_c   1.000
_cell.angle_alpha   90.00
_cell.angle_beta   90.00
_cell.angle_gamma   90.00
#
_symmetry.space_group_name_H-M   'P 1'
#
loop_
_entity.id
_entity.type
_entity.pdbx_description
1 polymer ?
#
loop_
_entity_poly.entity_id
_entity_poly.type
_entity_poly.pdbx_seq_one_letter_code
_entity_poly.pdbx_strand_id
1 'polypeptide(L)'
;MVIRKYISIITLNVNGLNAPTKRHRLAEWIQKQGPYICCLQETHFRPMDTYRLKLRGWKKIFHANGNQKKAGVAIRISDKIAFKTKAITRDKEGHYIIINGSIQEEDKQL
;
A
#
# COMPACT_ATOMS: atom_id res chain seq x y z
N MET A 1 -17.52 -6.32 26.42
CA MET A 1 -16.05 -6.33 26.32
C MET A 1 -15.63 -5.63 25.02
N VAL A 2 -14.87 -4.54 25.14
CA VAL A 2 -14.40 -3.83 23.96
C VAL A 2 -13.06 -4.46 23.55
N ILE A 3 -13.06 -5.10 22.37
CA ILE A 3 -11.82 -5.65 21.81
C ILE A 3 -11.18 -4.54 20.98
N ARG A 4 -10.03 -4.05 21.45
CA ARG A 4 -9.24 -3.08 20.69
C ARG A 4 -8.32 -3.81 19.73
N LYS A 5 -8.42 -3.50 18.44
CA LYS A 5 -7.53 -4.01 17.43
C LYS A 5 -6.53 -2.91 17.04
N TYR A 6 -5.26 -3.20 17.23
CA TYR A 6 -4.20 -2.29 16.81
C TYR A 6 -3.85 -2.54 15.35
N ILE A 7 -3.72 -1.46 14.59
CA ILE A 7 -3.35 -1.52 13.18
C ILE A 7 -1.99 -0.87 13.03
N SER A 8 -1.04 -1.62 12.49
CA SER A 8 0.27 -1.08 12.19
C SER A 8 0.32 -0.53 10.78
N ILE A 9 0.84 0.68 10.64
CA ILE A 9 1.00 1.37 9.34
C ILE A 9 2.46 1.73 9.19
N ILE A 10 3.04 1.37 8.05
CA ILE A 10 4.41 1.74 7.71
C ILE A 10 4.37 2.72 6.55
N THR A 11 5.14 3.80 6.65
CA THR A 11 5.33 4.76 5.57
C THR A 11 6.81 4.82 5.20
N LEU A 12 7.11 4.64 3.92
CA LEU A 12 8.48 4.59 3.43
C LEU A 12 8.66 5.43 2.18
N ASN A 13 9.72 6.22 2.14
CA ASN A 13 10.20 6.78 0.89
C ASN A 13 11.16 5.77 0.27
N VAL A 14 10.77 5.19 -0.87
CA VAL A 14 11.52 4.10 -1.48
C VAL A 14 12.49 4.54 -2.56
N ASN A 15 12.44 5.80 -2.97
CA ASN A 15 13.34 6.39 -3.95
C ASN A 15 13.52 5.51 -5.20
N GLY A 16 12.39 5.11 -5.78
CA GLY A 16 12.34 4.27 -6.97
C GLY A 16 12.31 2.78 -6.67
N LEU A 17 11.40 2.06 -7.33
CA LEU A 17 11.21 0.62 -7.19
C LEU A 17 11.37 -0.13 -8.52
N ASN A 18 12.00 0.48 -9.53
CA ASN A 18 12.13 -0.16 -10.83
C ASN A 18 13.16 -1.29 -10.85
N ALA A 19 14.15 -1.27 -9.95
CA ALA A 19 15.14 -2.34 -9.85
C ALA A 19 14.55 -3.57 -9.14
N PRO A 20 14.60 -4.77 -9.76
CA PRO A 20 14.06 -5.99 -9.16
C PRO A 20 14.65 -6.31 -7.79
N THR A 21 15.95 -6.16 -7.62
CA THR A 21 16.65 -6.43 -6.35
C THR A 21 16.09 -5.59 -5.22
N LYS A 22 15.81 -4.31 -5.48
CA LYS A 22 15.27 -3.40 -4.48
C LYS A 22 13.84 -3.79 -4.09
N ARG A 23 13.02 -4.19 -5.08
CA ARG A 23 11.66 -4.67 -4.80
C ARG A 23 11.67 -5.92 -3.93
N HIS A 24 12.56 -6.87 -4.19
CA HIS A 24 12.68 -8.09 -3.40
C HIS A 24 13.10 -7.80 -1.96
N ARG A 25 14.08 -6.95 -1.77
CA ARG A 25 14.54 -6.55 -0.44
C ARG A 25 13.45 -5.86 0.36
N LEU A 26 12.72 -4.97 -0.30
CA LEU A 26 11.60 -4.25 0.33
C LEU A 26 10.50 -5.23 0.74
N ALA A 27 10.15 -6.17 -0.14
CA ALA A 27 9.12 -7.17 0.15
C ALA A 27 9.49 -8.04 1.35
N GLU A 28 10.74 -8.49 1.42
CA GLU A 28 11.23 -9.27 2.56
C GLU A 28 11.16 -8.47 3.86
N TRP A 29 11.59 -7.22 3.82
CA TRP A 29 11.58 -6.35 4.99
C TRP A 29 10.16 -6.08 5.48
N ILE A 30 9.24 -5.77 4.57
CA ILE A 30 7.83 -5.54 4.90
C ILE A 30 7.22 -6.81 5.51
N GLN A 31 7.53 -7.97 4.95
CA GLN A 31 7.04 -9.25 5.47
C GLN A 31 7.51 -9.48 6.92
N LYS A 32 8.76 -9.17 7.22
CA LYS A 32 9.31 -9.30 8.57
C LYS A 32 8.63 -8.35 9.57
N GLN A 33 8.33 -7.12 9.15
CA GLN A 33 7.66 -6.14 10.00
C GLN A 33 6.18 -6.45 10.21
N GLY A 34 5.55 -7.15 9.27
CA GLY A 34 4.16 -7.58 9.35
C GLY A 34 3.13 -6.46 9.48
N PRO A 35 3.26 -5.33 8.76
CA PRO A 35 2.28 -4.25 8.87
C PRO A 35 0.95 -4.65 8.25
N TYR A 36 -0.12 -3.97 8.65
CA TYR A 36 -1.42 -4.10 8.00
C TYR A 36 -1.56 -3.19 6.79
N ILE A 37 -0.92 -2.03 6.83
CA ILE A 37 -0.96 -1.06 5.74
C ILE A 37 0.46 -0.57 5.47
N CYS A 38 0.83 -0.51 4.19
CA CYS A 38 2.14 -0.03 3.77
C CYS A 38 1.97 1.09 2.76
N CYS A 39 2.48 2.27 3.10
CA CYS A 39 2.47 3.45 2.24
C CYS A 39 3.86 3.65 1.65
N LEU A 40 3.95 3.69 0.33
CA LEU A 40 5.21 3.86 -0.40
C LEU A 40 5.22 5.21 -1.10
N GLN A 41 6.29 5.98 -0.90
CA GLN A 41 6.48 7.27 -1.53
C GLN A 41 7.62 7.21 -2.53
N GLU A 42 7.53 7.99 -3.59
CA GLU A 42 8.52 8.06 -4.66
C GLU A 42 8.80 6.70 -5.29
N THR A 43 7.74 6.04 -5.74
CA THR A 43 7.86 4.71 -6.40
C THR A 43 8.57 4.82 -7.74
N HIS A 44 8.51 5.98 -8.41
CA HIS A 44 9.08 6.24 -9.74
C HIS A 44 8.50 5.35 -10.83
N PHE A 45 7.32 4.79 -10.62
CA PHE A 45 6.66 3.97 -11.62
C PHE A 45 5.95 4.83 -12.67
N ARG A 46 6.13 4.44 -13.93
CA ARG A 46 5.24 4.88 -15.01
C ARG A 46 3.96 4.04 -14.96
N PRO A 47 2.87 4.49 -15.60
CA PRO A 47 1.63 3.70 -15.60
C PRO A 47 1.83 2.24 -16.02
N MET A 48 2.71 1.97 -16.98
CA MET A 48 3.00 0.62 -17.46
C MET A 48 3.74 -0.25 -16.43
N ASP A 49 4.33 0.34 -15.40
CA ASP A 49 5.12 -0.38 -14.40
C ASP A 49 4.29 -0.76 -13.15
N THR A 50 3.04 -0.32 -13.07
CA THR A 50 2.22 -0.51 -11.85
C THR A 50 1.97 -1.97 -11.49
N TYR A 51 2.00 -2.88 -12.46
CA TYR A 51 1.87 -4.31 -12.18
C TYR A 51 2.96 -4.81 -11.22
N ARG A 52 4.09 -4.12 -11.15
CA ARG A 52 5.21 -4.46 -10.26
C ARG A 52 4.89 -4.22 -8.77
N LEU A 53 3.79 -3.53 -8.48
CA LEU A 53 3.29 -3.35 -7.11
C LEU A 53 2.61 -4.60 -6.57
N LYS A 54 2.23 -5.54 -7.43
CA LYS A 54 1.57 -6.77 -7.01
C LYS A 54 2.48 -7.59 -6.09
N LEU A 55 1.92 -8.01 -4.98
CA LEU A 55 2.62 -8.79 -3.99
C LEU A 55 1.64 -9.77 -3.35
N ARG A 56 2.09 -11.00 -3.16
CA ARG A 56 1.29 -12.04 -2.51
C ARG A 56 0.94 -11.62 -1.07
N GLY A 57 -0.33 -11.73 -0.71
CA GLY A 57 -0.83 -11.31 0.60
C GLY A 57 -1.33 -9.87 0.64
N TRP A 58 -1.26 -9.15 -0.49
CA TRP A 58 -1.60 -7.75 -0.61
C TRP A 58 -2.45 -7.50 -1.84
N LYS A 59 -3.71 -7.97 -1.82
CA LYS A 59 -4.60 -7.84 -2.99
C LYS A 59 -5.06 -6.41 -3.23
N LYS A 60 -5.21 -5.62 -2.16
CA LYS A 60 -5.67 -4.24 -2.28
C LYS A 60 -4.48 -3.32 -2.41
N ILE A 61 -4.25 -2.83 -3.62
CA ILE A 61 -3.14 -1.95 -3.97
C ILE A 61 -3.71 -0.74 -4.68
N PHE A 62 -3.39 0.44 -4.15
CA PHE A 62 -3.83 1.72 -4.71
C PHE A 62 -2.59 2.54 -5.04
N HIS A 63 -2.62 3.23 -6.16
CA HIS A 63 -1.47 4.00 -6.60
C HIS A 63 -1.88 5.29 -7.30
N ALA A 64 -1.00 6.26 -7.27
CA ALA A 64 -1.06 7.45 -8.10
C ALA A 64 0.32 7.68 -8.69
N ASN A 65 0.42 7.64 -10.01
CA ASN A 65 1.68 7.81 -10.72
C ASN A 65 1.74 9.19 -11.35
N GLY A 66 2.90 9.82 -11.26
CA GLY A 66 3.15 11.08 -11.93
C GLY A 66 3.82 10.89 -13.28
N ASN A 67 3.81 11.96 -14.10
CA ASN A 67 4.54 12.00 -15.35
C ASN A 67 6.04 12.22 -15.15
N GLN A 68 6.44 12.62 -13.94
CA GLN A 68 7.84 12.86 -13.59
C GLN A 68 8.47 11.59 -13.01
N LYS A 69 9.74 11.36 -13.35
CA LYS A 69 10.49 10.17 -12.93
C LYS A 69 10.64 10.00 -11.41
N LYS A 70 10.42 11.06 -10.63
CA LYS A 70 10.62 11.05 -9.17
C LYS A 70 9.32 11.09 -8.37
N ALA A 71 8.18 10.93 -9.03
CA ALA A 71 6.89 10.92 -8.37
C ALA A 71 6.39 9.48 -8.19
N GLY A 72 5.17 9.36 -7.69
CA GLY A 72 4.48 8.10 -7.52
C GLY A 72 4.32 7.73 -6.06
N VAL A 73 3.08 7.42 -5.69
CA VAL A 73 2.74 6.93 -4.35
C VAL A 73 1.91 5.68 -4.48
N ALA A 74 2.03 4.78 -3.52
CA ALA A 74 1.24 3.56 -3.48
C ALA A 74 0.85 3.22 -2.05
N ILE A 75 -0.32 2.62 -1.90
CA ILE A 75 -0.78 2.09 -0.62
C ILE A 75 -1.13 0.62 -0.85
N ARG A 76 -0.53 -0.24 -0.06
CA ARG A 76 -0.84 -1.66 -0.02
C ARG A 76 -1.55 -1.98 1.28
N ILE A 77 -2.68 -2.66 1.20
CA ILE A 77 -3.45 -3.10 2.35
C ILE A 77 -3.38 -4.61 2.44
N SER A 78 -2.96 -5.11 3.59
CA SER A 78 -2.78 -6.54 3.83
C SER A 78 -4.12 -7.28 3.74
N ASP A 79 -4.07 -8.51 3.21
CA ASP A 79 -5.23 -9.41 3.21
C ASP A 79 -5.65 -9.85 4.61
N LYS A 80 -4.83 -9.57 5.63
CA LYS A 80 -5.13 -9.88 7.04
C LYS A 80 -6.26 -9.03 7.61
N ILE A 81 -6.58 -7.90 6.95
CA ILE A 81 -7.68 -7.03 7.39
C ILE A 81 -8.74 -6.95 6.29
N ALA A 82 -9.99 -6.97 6.72
CA ALA A 82 -11.12 -6.81 5.81
C ALA A 82 -11.37 -5.31 5.59
N PHE A 83 -10.71 -4.75 4.58
CA PHE A 83 -10.84 -3.34 4.24
C PHE A 83 -11.86 -3.15 3.13
N LYS A 84 -12.82 -2.26 3.37
CA LYS A 84 -13.81 -1.90 2.37
C LYS A 84 -13.55 -0.46 1.91
N THR A 85 -13.20 -0.31 0.65
CA THR A 85 -12.93 1.00 0.05
C THR A 85 -14.22 1.75 -0.20
N LYS A 86 -14.30 3.00 0.26
CA LYS A 86 -15.43 3.89 0.02
C LYS A 86 -15.14 4.90 -1.07
N ALA A 87 -13.97 5.52 -1.04
CA ALA A 87 -13.59 6.54 -2.01
C ALA A 87 -12.07 6.58 -2.17
N ILE A 88 -11.63 6.95 -3.37
CA ILE A 88 -10.22 7.10 -3.69
C ILE A 88 -10.03 8.45 -4.39
N THR A 89 -9.09 9.25 -3.92
CA THR A 89 -8.67 10.49 -4.57
C THR A 89 -7.21 10.36 -4.96
N ARG A 90 -6.92 10.56 -6.24
CA ARG A 90 -5.56 10.46 -6.78
C ARG A 90 -5.10 11.81 -7.30
N ASP A 91 -3.87 12.17 -6.96
CA ASP A 91 -3.20 13.31 -7.57
C ASP A 91 -2.69 12.94 -8.95
N LYS A 92 -2.96 13.78 -9.94
CA LYS A 92 -2.51 13.56 -11.32
C LYS A 92 -0.99 13.59 -11.47
N GLU A 93 -0.32 14.30 -10.59
CA GLU A 93 1.14 14.40 -10.59
C GLU A 93 1.82 13.32 -9.73
N GLY A 94 1.04 12.47 -9.07
CA GLY A 94 1.57 11.35 -8.29
C GLY A 94 2.20 11.73 -6.96
N HIS A 95 1.80 12.88 -6.38
CA HIS A 95 2.33 13.33 -5.10
C HIS A 95 1.56 12.78 -3.91
N TYR A 96 0.26 12.48 -4.10
CA TYR A 96 -0.55 11.94 -3.01
C TYR A 96 -1.66 11.02 -3.52
N ILE A 97 -2.14 10.21 -2.61
CA ILE A 97 -3.35 9.41 -2.78
C ILE A 97 -4.09 9.39 -1.44
N ILE A 98 -5.40 9.54 -1.48
CA ILE A 98 -6.25 9.48 -0.29
C ILE A 98 -7.22 8.33 -0.48
N ILE A 99 -7.30 7.47 0.52
CA ILE A 99 -8.22 6.34 0.53
C ILE A 99 -9.10 6.46 1.75
N ASN A 100 -10.40 6.53 1.50
CA ASN A 100 -11.41 6.47 2.54
C ASN A 100 -12.06 5.09 2.52
N GLY A 101 -12.18 4.49 3.67
CA GLY A 101 -12.78 3.18 3.76
C GLY A 101 -13.01 2.79 5.21
N SER A 102 -13.43 1.56 5.40
CA SER A 102 -13.69 1.00 6.72
C SER A 102 -13.06 -0.37 6.86
N ILE A 103 -12.69 -0.70 8.08
CA ILE A 103 -12.21 -2.03 8.42
C ILE A 103 -13.40 -2.75 9.09
N GLN A 104 -13.81 -3.86 8.48
CA GLN A 104 -14.87 -4.68 9.05
C GLN A 104 -14.25 -5.65 10.04
N GLU A 105 -14.67 -5.55 11.30
CA GLU A 105 -14.37 -6.59 12.26
C GLU A 105 -15.38 -7.70 12.08
N GLU A 106 -14.88 -8.92 11.85
CA GLU A 106 -15.75 -10.07 11.93
C GLU A 106 -16.17 -10.25 13.37
N ASP A 107 -17.48 -10.08 13.64
CA ASP A 107 -18.07 -10.58 14.85
C ASP A 107 -17.95 -12.10 14.83
N LYS A 108 -16.90 -12.58 15.46
CA LYS A 108 -16.85 -14.02 15.77
C LYS A 108 -17.88 -14.29 16.87
N GLN A 109 -19.06 -14.63 16.46
CA GLN A 109 -20.00 -15.25 17.38
C GLN A 109 -19.48 -16.63 17.73
N LEU A 110 -19.19 -16.76 18.97
CA LEU A 110 -18.94 -18.07 19.55
C LEU A 110 -20.23 -18.85 19.64
#